data_0d0cdf9bcb9e0493e428fc57a93f198f
#
_entry.id   0d0cdf9bcb9e0493e428fc57a93f198f
#
_cell.length_a   1.000
_cell.length_b   1.000
_cell.length_c   1.000
_cell.angle_alpha   90.00
_cell.angle_beta   90.00
_cell.angle_gamma   90.00
#
_symmetry.space_group_name_H-M   'P 1'
#
loop_
_entity.id
_entity.type
_entity.pdbx_description
1 polymer ?
#
loop_
_entity_poly.entity_id
_entity_poly.type
_entity_poly.pdbx_seq_one_letter_code
_entity_poly.pdbx_strand_id
1 'polypeptide(L)'
;MILTLVLPAIFFIAAMAYQWPSFLEQYTWFRDFTLSERLLSQGRILGYYLWRYLIPGVGYTGIYADGFEKSTGLLVPPATLVWLLLHCALFFLALFFSKKKPLVSLGILFFYVANVMESSVVPLELFFEHRAYLPSSLLLIGLAHYKKISRMVVVLSVAIVIFCVCLLHLRAGYWG
;
A
#
# COMPACT_ATOMS: atom_id res chain seq x y z
N MET A 1 -18.20 -23.40 8.83
CA MET A 1 -16.98 -22.55 8.77
C MET A 1 -16.39 -22.46 7.36
N ILE A 2 -16.12 -23.56 6.64
CA ILE A 2 -15.60 -23.49 5.25
C ILE A 2 -16.63 -22.83 4.31
N LEU A 3 -17.89 -23.18 4.40
CA LEU A 3 -18.97 -22.65 3.53
C LEU A 3 -19.15 -21.13 3.68
N THR A 4 -18.98 -20.58 4.87
CA THR A 4 -19.09 -19.13 5.15
C THR A 4 -17.94 -18.30 4.56
N LEU A 5 -16.81 -18.92 4.23
CA LEU A 5 -15.70 -18.26 3.53
C LEU A 5 -15.75 -18.53 2.02
N VAL A 6 -16.13 -19.74 1.61
CA VAL A 6 -16.11 -20.15 0.20
C VAL A 6 -17.24 -19.48 -0.58
N LEU A 7 -18.46 -19.39 -0.04
CA LEU A 7 -19.59 -18.75 -0.73
C LEU A 7 -19.35 -17.26 -1.05
N PRO A 8 -18.90 -16.41 -0.11
CA PRO A 8 -18.56 -15.03 -0.42
C PRO A 8 -17.42 -14.91 -1.43
N ALA A 9 -16.41 -15.78 -1.36
CA ALA A 9 -15.30 -15.79 -2.31
C ALA A 9 -15.77 -16.13 -3.73
N ILE A 10 -16.62 -17.16 -3.89
CA ILE A 10 -17.20 -17.53 -5.19
C ILE A 10 -18.07 -16.38 -5.72
N PHE A 11 -18.94 -15.79 -4.87
CA PHE A 11 -19.77 -14.66 -5.27
C PHE A 11 -18.92 -13.48 -5.71
N PHE A 12 -17.86 -13.15 -4.99
CA PHE A 12 -16.93 -12.07 -5.35
C PHE A 12 -16.25 -12.33 -6.69
N ILE A 13 -15.73 -13.54 -6.91
CA ILE A 13 -15.10 -13.94 -8.19
C ILE A 13 -16.10 -13.87 -9.34
N ALA A 14 -17.32 -14.36 -9.13
CA ALA A 14 -18.38 -14.32 -10.14
C ALA A 14 -18.80 -12.88 -10.47
N ALA A 15 -18.93 -12.01 -9.46
CA ALA A 15 -19.23 -10.59 -9.64
C ALA A 15 -18.12 -9.87 -10.41
N MET A 16 -16.86 -10.15 -10.08
CA MET A 16 -15.69 -9.60 -10.79
C MET A 16 -15.67 -10.08 -12.26
N ALA A 17 -15.92 -11.36 -12.50
CA ALA A 17 -15.98 -11.91 -13.85
C ALA A 17 -17.13 -11.31 -14.66
N TYR A 18 -18.29 -11.11 -14.05
CA TYR A 18 -19.44 -10.47 -14.70
C TYR A 18 -19.17 -9.01 -15.07
N GLN A 19 -18.47 -8.26 -14.21
CA GLN A 19 -18.18 -6.85 -14.44
C GLN A 19 -16.90 -6.62 -15.27
N TRP A 20 -16.19 -7.68 -15.65
CA TRP A 20 -14.94 -7.59 -16.38
C TRP A 20 -15.00 -6.74 -17.67
N PRO A 21 -16.01 -6.89 -18.55
CA PRO A 21 -16.14 -6.05 -19.74
C PRO A 21 -16.28 -4.56 -19.40
N SER A 22 -17.12 -4.25 -18.40
CA SER A 22 -17.32 -2.85 -17.95
C SER A 22 -16.06 -2.23 -17.37
N PHE A 23 -15.22 -3.01 -16.68
CA PHE A 23 -13.92 -2.52 -16.20
C PHE A 23 -12.98 -2.17 -17.36
N LEU A 24 -12.94 -3.01 -18.40
CA LEU A 24 -12.11 -2.73 -19.59
C LEU A 24 -12.58 -1.47 -20.32
N GLU A 25 -13.87 -1.26 -20.45
CA GLU A 25 -14.44 -0.05 -21.04
C GLU A 25 -14.04 1.20 -20.22
N GLN A 26 -14.11 1.12 -18.88
CA GLN A 26 -13.73 2.23 -18.02
C GLN A 26 -12.25 2.62 -18.20
N TYR A 27 -11.34 1.68 -18.41
CA TYR A 27 -9.94 1.98 -18.74
C TYR A 27 -9.80 2.74 -20.05
N THR A 28 -10.66 2.46 -21.03
CA THR A 28 -10.60 3.09 -22.35
C THR A 28 -11.17 4.50 -22.37
N TRP A 29 -12.28 4.74 -21.63
CA TRP A 29 -13.03 5.99 -21.69
C TRP A 29 -12.75 6.99 -20.58
N PHE A 30 -12.38 6.50 -19.39
CA PHE A 30 -12.30 7.36 -18.19
C PHE A 30 -10.91 7.44 -17.57
N ARG A 31 -9.93 6.68 -18.07
CA ARG A 31 -8.60 6.60 -17.48
C ARG A 31 -7.51 6.82 -18.51
N ASP A 32 -6.49 7.61 -18.13
CA ASP A 32 -5.32 7.88 -18.97
C ASP A 32 -4.27 6.75 -18.92
N PHE A 33 -4.64 5.57 -18.43
CA PHE A 33 -3.74 4.44 -18.27
C PHE A 33 -4.44 3.11 -18.59
N THR A 34 -3.68 2.17 -19.10
CA THR A 34 -4.10 0.80 -19.37
C THR A 34 -4.04 -0.07 -18.09
N LEU A 35 -4.67 -1.24 -18.13
CA LEU A 35 -4.60 -2.21 -17.03
C LEU A 35 -3.15 -2.61 -16.68
N SER A 36 -2.29 -2.82 -17.68
CA SER A 36 -0.89 -3.16 -17.48
C SER A 36 -0.10 -2.02 -16.82
N GLU A 37 -0.29 -0.79 -17.29
CA GLU A 37 0.32 0.40 -16.69
C GLU A 37 -0.14 0.60 -15.24
N ARG A 38 -1.43 0.32 -14.97
CA ARG A 38 -1.95 0.34 -13.60
C ARG A 38 -1.25 -0.66 -12.69
N LEU A 39 -1.19 -1.94 -13.08
CA LEU A 39 -0.59 -2.98 -12.26
C LEU A 39 0.90 -2.72 -11.98
N LEU A 40 1.64 -2.24 -12.97
CA LEU A 40 3.03 -1.83 -12.82
C LEU A 40 3.17 -0.61 -11.88
N SER A 41 2.30 0.39 -12.03
CA SER A 41 2.30 1.58 -11.19
C SER A 41 1.93 1.26 -9.75
N GLN A 42 1.03 0.29 -9.50
CA GLN A 42 0.65 -0.13 -8.15
C GLN A 42 1.83 -0.71 -7.37
N GLY A 43 2.76 -1.41 -8.02
CA GLY A 43 4.00 -1.85 -7.37
C GLY A 43 4.80 -0.66 -6.80
N ARG A 44 4.93 0.43 -7.53
CA ARG A 44 5.59 1.65 -7.04
C ARG A 44 4.79 2.36 -5.96
N ILE A 45 3.47 2.42 -6.10
CA ILE A 45 2.57 3.08 -5.15
C ILE A 45 2.60 2.37 -3.80
N LEU A 46 2.52 1.04 -3.77
CA LEU A 46 2.66 0.25 -2.55
C LEU A 46 4.04 0.47 -1.89
N GLY A 47 5.09 0.56 -2.70
CA GLY A 47 6.42 0.92 -2.21
C GLY A 47 6.47 2.34 -1.63
N TYR A 48 5.82 3.28 -2.29
CA TYR A 48 5.71 4.64 -1.80
C TYR A 48 4.93 4.71 -0.48
N TYR A 49 3.85 3.94 -0.31
CA TYR A 49 3.13 3.84 0.96
C TYR A 49 4.04 3.33 2.09
N LEU A 50 4.81 2.27 1.85
CA LEU A 50 5.78 1.77 2.83
C LEU A 50 6.85 2.81 3.18
N TRP A 51 7.37 3.51 2.16
CA TRP A 51 8.34 4.58 2.36
C TRP A 51 7.78 5.72 3.22
N ARG A 52 6.58 6.18 2.89
CA ARG A 52 5.92 7.27 3.64
C ARG A 52 5.59 6.91 5.09
N TYR A 53 5.36 5.64 5.35
CA TYR A 53 5.17 5.14 6.70
C TYR A 53 6.45 5.20 7.53
N LEU A 54 7.60 4.98 6.89
CA LEU A 54 8.92 5.03 7.55
C LEU A 54 9.44 6.46 7.66
N ILE A 55 9.21 7.27 6.63
CA ILE A 55 9.73 8.65 6.53
C ILE A 55 8.57 9.57 6.14
N PRO A 56 7.91 10.18 7.14
CA PRO A 56 6.87 11.17 6.90
C PRO A 56 7.45 12.36 6.12
N GLY A 57 6.74 12.83 5.12
CA GLY A 57 7.19 13.96 4.30
C GLY A 57 6.03 14.84 3.87
N VAL A 58 6.30 16.05 3.39
CA VAL A 58 5.32 17.08 3.04
C VAL A 58 4.86 17.00 1.57
N GLY A 59 5.50 16.19 0.74
CA GLY A 59 5.15 16.07 -0.69
C GLY A 59 3.86 15.30 -0.95
N TYR A 60 3.18 15.60 -2.07
CA TYR A 60 1.90 14.99 -2.50
C TYR A 60 0.80 15.07 -1.44
N THR A 61 0.42 16.30 -1.07
CA THR A 61 -0.49 16.58 0.04
C THR A 61 -1.96 16.73 -0.38
N GLY A 62 -2.30 16.52 -1.64
CA GLY A 62 -3.66 16.66 -2.17
C GLY A 62 -4.55 15.45 -1.90
N ILE A 63 -5.86 15.67 -1.91
CA ILE A 63 -6.86 14.60 -1.95
C ILE A 63 -6.67 13.78 -3.24
N TYR A 64 -6.26 14.44 -4.31
CA TYR A 64 -5.90 13.84 -5.59
C TYR A 64 -4.40 14.06 -5.82
N ALA A 65 -3.67 13.00 -6.08
CA ALA A 65 -2.26 13.06 -6.45
C ALA A 65 -2.13 12.86 -7.97
N ASP A 66 -2.60 13.85 -8.73
CA ASP A 66 -2.57 13.84 -10.21
C ASP A 66 -1.16 13.85 -10.79
N GLY A 67 -0.15 14.11 -9.96
CA GLY A 67 1.25 14.14 -10.37
C GLY A 67 2.00 12.81 -10.26
N PHE A 68 1.33 11.68 -9.96
CA PHE A 68 2.02 10.40 -9.91
C PHE A 68 2.23 9.84 -11.32
N GLU A 69 3.49 9.84 -11.76
CA GLU A 69 3.86 9.33 -13.08
C GLU A 69 3.56 7.84 -13.20
N LYS A 70 2.75 7.45 -14.19
CA LYS A 70 2.42 6.05 -14.46
C LYS A 70 3.63 5.26 -14.97
N SER A 71 3.66 3.98 -14.66
CA SER A 71 4.67 3.06 -15.18
C SER A 71 4.21 2.50 -16.52
N THR A 72 4.89 2.87 -17.60
CA THR A 72 4.58 2.36 -18.95
C THR A 72 5.28 1.05 -19.26
N GLY A 73 6.24 0.64 -18.43
CA GLY A 73 6.96 -0.61 -18.54
C GLY A 73 7.71 -0.98 -17.26
N LEU A 74 8.34 -2.14 -17.25
CA LEU A 74 9.11 -2.63 -16.09
C LEU A 74 10.32 -1.72 -15.77
N LEU A 75 10.90 -1.10 -16.78
CA LEU A 75 12.07 -0.22 -16.66
C LEU A 75 11.72 1.25 -16.87
N VAL A 76 10.45 1.57 -17.09
CA VAL A 76 10.02 2.97 -17.34
C VAL A 76 8.91 3.34 -16.37
N PRO A 77 9.26 4.02 -15.27
CA PRO A 77 10.61 4.35 -14.79
C PRO A 77 11.32 3.14 -14.14
N PRO A 78 12.66 3.13 -14.03
CA PRO A 78 13.43 1.99 -13.49
C PRO A 78 13.03 1.61 -12.04
N ALA A 79 12.54 2.56 -11.27
CA ALA A 79 12.01 2.34 -9.94
C ALA A 79 10.88 1.28 -9.89
N THR A 80 10.16 1.05 -11.00
CA THR A 80 9.11 0.05 -11.10
C THR A 80 9.65 -1.35 -10.82
N LEU A 81 10.72 -1.75 -11.51
CA LEU A 81 11.34 -3.05 -11.32
C LEU A 81 11.90 -3.20 -9.91
N VAL A 82 12.57 -2.17 -9.39
CA VAL A 82 13.15 -2.19 -8.05
C VAL A 82 12.07 -2.45 -6.99
N TRP A 83 10.95 -1.74 -7.05
CA TRP A 83 9.85 -1.93 -6.11
C TRP A 83 9.19 -3.30 -6.24
N LEU A 84 8.98 -3.80 -7.45
CA LEU A 84 8.44 -5.14 -7.65
C LEU A 84 9.34 -6.22 -7.05
N LEU A 85 10.65 -6.13 -7.24
CA LEU A 85 11.61 -7.07 -6.64
C LEU A 85 11.61 -6.98 -5.11
N LEU A 86 11.53 -5.76 -4.55
CA LEU A 86 11.43 -5.54 -3.11
C LEU A 86 10.14 -6.14 -2.54
N HIS A 87 8.99 -5.99 -3.23
CA HIS A 87 7.73 -6.61 -2.79
C HIS A 87 7.80 -8.12 -2.83
N CYS A 88 8.36 -8.70 -3.89
CA CYS A 88 8.60 -10.14 -3.95
C CYS A 88 9.49 -10.61 -2.78
N ALA A 89 10.59 -9.91 -2.53
CA ALA A 89 11.48 -10.23 -1.41
C ALA A 89 10.77 -10.13 -0.06
N LEU A 90 10.00 -9.06 0.19
CA LEU A 90 9.24 -8.88 1.43
C LEU A 90 8.18 -9.97 1.60
N PHE A 91 7.48 -10.36 0.54
CA PHE A 91 6.49 -11.43 0.58
C PHE A 91 7.10 -12.77 0.94
N PHE A 92 8.18 -13.17 0.27
CA PHE A 92 8.90 -14.41 0.59
C PHE A 92 9.52 -14.37 1.99
N LEU A 93 10.04 -13.22 2.41
CA LEU A 93 10.58 -13.03 3.75
C LEU A 93 9.49 -13.21 4.83
N ALA A 94 8.28 -12.71 4.57
CA ALA A 94 7.14 -12.91 5.47
C ALA A 94 6.79 -14.38 5.59
N LEU A 95 6.75 -15.13 4.49
CA LEU A 95 6.50 -16.57 4.52
C LEU A 95 7.61 -17.33 5.26
N PHE A 96 8.86 -16.99 5.03
CA PHE A 96 10.01 -17.61 5.67
C PHE A 96 10.01 -17.40 7.19
N PHE A 97 9.69 -16.18 7.64
CA PHE A 97 9.66 -15.85 9.06
C PHE A 97 8.32 -16.15 9.76
N SER A 98 7.34 -16.71 9.06
CA SER A 98 6.00 -16.98 9.61
C SER A 98 6.00 -17.79 10.90
N LYS A 99 6.91 -18.76 11.04
CA LYS A 99 7.05 -19.58 12.25
C LYS A 99 7.86 -18.89 13.36
N LYS A 100 8.87 -18.08 13.00
CA LYS A 100 9.76 -17.44 13.99
C LYS A 100 9.23 -16.10 14.51
N LYS A 101 8.57 -15.34 13.65
CA LYS A 101 8.03 -14.00 13.95
C LYS A 101 6.62 -13.86 13.36
N PRO A 102 5.63 -14.59 13.89
CA PRO A 102 4.30 -14.67 13.27
C PRO A 102 3.60 -13.31 13.16
N LEU A 103 3.75 -12.40 14.12
CA LEU A 103 3.10 -11.08 14.05
C LEU A 103 3.74 -10.16 13.00
N VAL A 104 5.05 -10.22 12.78
CA VAL A 104 5.70 -9.48 11.69
C VAL A 104 5.23 -10.02 10.34
N SER A 105 5.21 -11.35 10.21
CA SER A 105 4.72 -12.02 9.01
C SER A 105 3.27 -11.66 8.73
N LEU A 106 2.41 -11.71 9.75
CA LEU A 106 1.00 -11.32 9.65
C LEU A 106 0.86 -9.84 9.20
N GLY A 107 1.64 -8.93 9.79
CA GLY A 107 1.61 -7.52 9.41
C GLY A 107 1.97 -7.29 7.94
N ILE A 108 3.03 -7.95 7.45
CA ILE A 108 3.45 -7.84 6.04
C ILE A 108 2.40 -8.46 5.11
N LEU A 109 1.89 -9.66 5.42
CA LEU A 109 0.88 -10.32 4.59
C LEU A 109 -0.44 -9.53 4.59
N PHE A 110 -0.84 -9.01 5.75
CA PHE A 110 -2.03 -8.16 5.84
C PHE A 110 -1.92 -6.89 5.01
N PHE A 111 -0.72 -6.26 4.98
CA PHE A 111 -0.49 -5.12 4.11
C PHE A 111 -0.82 -5.43 2.65
N TYR A 112 -0.39 -6.57 2.13
CA TYR A 112 -0.71 -6.98 0.76
C TYR A 112 -2.20 -7.34 0.59
N VAL A 113 -2.77 -8.13 1.50
CA VAL A 113 -4.17 -8.56 1.42
C VAL A 113 -5.12 -7.36 1.47
N ALA A 114 -4.88 -6.41 2.37
CA ALA A 114 -5.71 -5.22 2.50
C ALA A 114 -5.64 -4.28 1.28
N ASN A 115 -4.52 -4.29 0.54
CA ASN A 115 -4.40 -3.53 -0.69
C ASN A 115 -4.86 -4.29 -1.95
N VAL A 116 -5.18 -5.60 -1.88
CA VAL A 116 -5.53 -6.40 -3.07
C VAL A 116 -6.65 -5.78 -3.88
N MET A 117 -7.74 -5.34 -3.22
CA MET A 117 -8.89 -4.80 -3.92
C MET A 117 -8.55 -3.50 -4.68
N GLU A 118 -7.80 -2.61 -4.02
CA GLU A 118 -7.50 -1.28 -4.56
C GLU A 118 -6.32 -1.29 -5.52
N SER A 119 -5.37 -2.19 -5.32
CA SER A 119 -4.16 -2.33 -6.15
C SER A 119 -4.31 -3.38 -7.24
N SER A 120 -5.53 -3.87 -7.49
CA SER A 120 -5.81 -4.89 -8.50
C SER A 120 -6.36 -4.29 -9.80
N VAL A 121 -7.24 -5.03 -10.44
CA VAL A 121 -7.82 -4.74 -11.74
C VAL A 121 -8.94 -3.70 -11.74
N VAL A 122 -9.43 -3.30 -10.56
CA VAL A 122 -10.52 -2.32 -10.45
C VAL A 122 -10.03 -0.94 -10.92
N PRO A 123 -10.71 -0.26 -11.86
CA PRO A 123 -10.27 1.00 -12.47
C PRO A 123 -10.44 2.21 -11.54
N LEU A 124 -9.86 2.14 -10.35
CA LEU A 124 -9.81 3.24 -9.39
C LEU A 124 -8.64 4.20 -9.73
N GLU A 125 -8.64 5.38 -9.13
CA GLU A 125 -7.48 6.29 -9.19
C GLU A 125 -6.21 5.57 -8.73
N LEU A 126 -5.07 5.95 -9.34
CA LEU A 126 -3.80 5.27 -9.07
C LEU A 126 -3.34 5.44 -7.63
N PHE A 127 -3.38 6.66 -7.11
CA PHE A 127 -2.79 7.00 -5.83
C PHE A 127 -3.77 7.74 -4.92
N PHE A 128 -3.94 7.22 -3.70
CA PHE A 128 -4.61 7.92 -2.60
C PHE A 128 -3.91 7.63 -1.28
N GLU A 129 -3.47 8.67 -0.59
CA GLU A 129 -2.68 8.53 0.64
C GLU A 129 -3.45 7.84 1.77
N HIS A 130 -4.76 8.10 1.89
CA HIS A 130 -5.60 7.52 2.95
C HIS A 130 -5.76 5.99 2.86
N ARG A 131 -5.56 5.39 1.69
CA ARG A 131 -5.64 3.93 1.49
C ARG A 131 -4.54 3.17 2.22
N ALA A 132 -3.41 3.83 2.50
CA ALA A 132 -2.28 3.22 3.17
C ALA A 132 -2.49 3.03 4.68
N TYR A 133 -3.41 3.74 5.32
CA TYR A 133 -3.50 3.77 6.79
C TYR A 133 -3.86 2.42 7.40
N LEU A 134 -4.93 1.79 6.94
CA LEU A 134 -5.37 0.49 7.45
C LEU A 134 -4.35 -0.63 7.15
N PRO A 135 -3.88 -0.80 5.90
CA PRO A 135 -2.89 -1.84 5.58
C PRO A 135 -1.61 -1.73 6.41
N SER A 136 -1.13 -0.51 6.66
CA SER A 136 0.14 -0.29 7.35
C SER A 136 0.03 -0.39 8.87
N SER A 137 -1.16 -0.30 9.45
CA SER A 137 -1.36 -0.34 10.91
C SER A 137 -0.85 -1.62 11.55
N LEU A 138 -1.20 -2.79 11.00
CA LEU A 138 -0.75 -4.09 11.51
C LEU A 138 0.75 -4.33 11.31
N LEU A 139 1.36 -3.74 10.30
CA LEU A 139 2.79 -3.82 10.09
C LEU A 139 3.56 -3.18 11.25
N LEU A 140 3.11 -2.01 11.72
CA LEU A 140 3.69 -1.33 12.88
C LEU A 140 3.51 -2.13 14.16
N ILE A 141 2.31 -2.69 14.39
CA ILE A 141 2.02 -3.52 15.56
C ILE A 141 2.93 -4.76 15.55
N GLY A 142 3.08 -5.42 14.41
CA GLY A 142 3.96 -6.57 14.26
C GLY A 142 5.43 -6.26 14.56
N LEU A 143 5.91 -5.11 14.10
CA LEU A 143 7.28 -4.66 14.37
C LEU A 143 7.49 -4.26 15.83
N ALA A 144 6.52 -3.56 16.43
CA ALA A 144 6.60 -3.09 17.81
C ALA A 144 6.63 -4.24 18.83
N HIS A 145 5.89 -5.32 18.57
CA HIS A 145 5.76 -6.46 19.48
C HIS A 145 7.10 -7.13 19.82
N TYR A 146 8.03 -7.19 18.87
CA TYR A 146 9.32 -7.88 19.07
C TYR A 146 10.43 -6.98 19.59
N LYS A 147 10.20 -5.69 19.74
CA LYS A 147 11.21 -4.79 20.29
C LYS A 147 11.06 -4.67 21.81
N LYS A 148 12.16 -4.97 22.54
CA LYS A 148 12.25 -4.58 23.97
C LYS A 148 12.13 -3.05 24.04
N ILE A 149 11.14 -2.57 24.79
CA ILE A 149 10.96 -1.13 25.03
C ILE A 149 12.14 -0.66 25.89
N SER A 150 13.16 -0.11 25.24
CA SER A 150 14.27 0.55 25.91
C SER A 150 13.97 2.06 26.05
N ARG A 151 14.64 2.73 26.98
CA ARG A 151 14.53 4.21 27.11
C ARG A 151 14.79 4.92 25.78
N MET A 152 15.76 4.44 25.01
CA MET A 152 16.09 4.98 23.70
C MET A 152 14.93 4.83 22.70
N VAL A 153 14.20 3.71 22.70
CA VAL A 153 13.01 3.50 21.84
C VAL A 153 11.91 4.48 22.21
N VAL A 154 11.68 4.71 23.52
CA VAL A 154 10.69 5.70 23.98
C VAL A 154 11.07 7.11 23.51
N VAL A 155 12.33 7.53 23.72
CA VAL A 155 12.80 8.86 23.30
C VAL A 155 12.67 9.04 21.80
N LEU A 156 13.06 8.04 21.00
CA LEU A 156 12.92 8.09 19.54
C LEU A 156 11.45 8.16 19.11
N SER A 157 10.55 7.41 19.77
CA SER A 157 9.13 7.45 19.47
C SER A 157 8.54 8.82 19.77
N VAL A 158 8.88 9.44 20.90
CA VAL A 158 8.46 10.80 21.26
C VAL A 158 9.01 11.81 20.24
N ALA A 159 10.27 11.71 19.86
CA ALA A 159 10.87 12.59 18.86
C ALA A 159 10.17 12.47 17.49
N ILE A 160 9.82 11.24 17.06
CA ILE A 160 9.05 11.02 15.84
C ILE A 160 7.66 11.63 15.94
N VAL A 161 6.96 11.48 17.07
CA VAL A 161 5.64 12.09 17.28
C VAL A 161 5.71 13.61 17.19
N ILE A 162 6.69 14.23 17.88
CA ILE A 162 6.92 15.69 17.80
C ILE A 162 7.18 16.11 16.35
N PHE A 163 8.07 15.40 15.66
CA PHE A 163 8.36 15.65 14.25
C PHE A 163 7.12 15.55 13.37
N CYS A 164 6.29 14.52 13.54
CA CYS A 164 5.03 14.37 12.81
C CYS A 164 4.04 15.51 13.11
N VAL A 165 3.94 15.96 14.37
CA VAL A 165 3.10 17.12 14.75
C VAL A 165 3.59 18.40 14.09
N CYS A 166 4.90 18.64 14.06
CA CYS A 166 5.48 19.78 13.35
C CYS A 166 5.19 19.72 11.85
N LEU A 167 5.33 18.55 11.22
CA LEU A 167 4.98 18.37 9.82
C LEU A 167 3.51 18.61 9.55
N LEU A 168 2.62 18.12 10.42
CA LEU A 168 1.17 18.36 10.33
C LEU A 168 0.85 19.84 10.42
N HIS A 169 1.50 20.56 11.33
CA HIS A 169 1.32 22.01 11.46
C HIS A 169 1.77 22.77 10.21
N LEU A 170 2.94 22.43 9.67
CA LEU A 170 3.42 22.99 8.40
C LEU A 170 2.46 22.67 7.24
N ARG A 171 1.94 21.44 7.20
CA ARG A 171 0.98 21.00 6.19
C ARG A 171 -0.35 21.75 6.30
N ALA A 172 -0.85 21.97 7.50
CA ALA A 172 -2.07 22.75 7.74
C ALA A 172 -1.92 24.21 7.25
N GLY A 173 -0.74 24.81 7.41
CA GLY A 173 -0.43 26.14 6.89
C GLY A 173 -0.42 26.25 5.35
N TYR A 174 -0.33 25.15 4.62
CA TYR A 174 -0.47 25.14 3.15
C TYR A 174 -1.93 25.18 2.68
N TRP A 175 -2.88 24.89 3.57
CA TRP A 175 -4.32 24.82 3.26
C TRP A 175 -5.12 26.02 3.77
N GLY A 176 -4.51 26.90 4.53
CA GLY A 176 -5.08 28.14 5.05
C GLY A 176 -4.47 29.36 4.38
#